data_cea96131f5b9819da2028b2b1de6fc88
#
_entry.id   cea96131f5b9819da2028b2b1de6fc88
#
_cell.length_a   1.000
_cell.length_b   1.000
_cell.length_c   1.000
_cell.angle_alpha   90.00
_cell.angle_beta   90.00
_cell.angle_gamma   90.00
#
_symmetry.space_group_name_H-M   'P 1'
#
loop_
_entity.id
_entity.type
_entity.pdbx_description
1 polymer ?
#
loop_
_entity_poly.entity_id
_entity_poly.type
_entity_poly.pdbx_seq_one_letter_code
_entity_poly.pdbx_strand_id
1 'polypeptide(L)'
;KDLFWGSLQNVTTSIRELRLNISSGIKLLAANWSAMFLVGGAKTFIQWHWDLKTFGYISFSFSLTTLFLSFITAASVVFFPALKRISSDRLNRIYPNLRIQMTVLLLIMLVMYYQVVYILPLWLPKYTYSLKYFGMILPIVVFTSRLSLLINNYLKVFRQEGAMFKINVSTLIVALAGYI
;
A
#
# COMPACT_ATOMS: atom_id res chain seq x y z
N LYS A 1 42.70 1.76 -3.90
CA LYS A 1 43.05 0.53 -4.67
C LYS A 1 42.43 -0.75 -4.07
N ASP A 2 41.89 -0.68 -2.87
CA ASP A 2 41.38 -1.84 -2.10
C ASP A 2 39.89 -2.13 -2.32
N LEU A 3 39.25 -1.46 -3.26
CA LEU A 3 37.81 -1.61 -3.52
C LEU A 3 37.44 -2.88 -4.31
N PHE A 4 38.42 -3.55 -4.95
CA PHE A 4 38.19 -4.69 -5.85
C PHE A 4 38.68 -6.04 -5.33
N TRP A 5 39.45 -6.07 -4.25
CA TRP A 5 40.00 -7.32 -3.69
C TRP A 5 39.43 -7.55 -2.29
N GLY A 6 38.12 -7.86 -2.20
CA GLY A 6 37.55 -8.38 -0.95
C GLY A 6 38.21 -9.70 -0.57
N SER A 7 38.71 -9.81 0.65
CA SER A 7 39.30 -11.03 1.20
C SER A 7 38.33 -12.20 1.02
N LEU A 8 38.82 -13.34 0.52
CA LEU A 8 38.06 -14.61 0.36
C LEU A 8 37.43 -15.11 1.69
N GLN A 9 37.92 -14.63 2.84
CA GLN A 9 37.33 -14.92 4.16
C GLN A 9 35.90 -14.33 4.33
N ASN A 10 35.50 -13.36 3.50
CA ASN A 10 34.14 -12.76 3.58
C ASN A 10 33.12 -13.46 2.65
N VAL A 11 33.51 -14.44 1.81
CA VAL A 11 32.61 -15.07 0.84
C VAL A 11 31.46 -15.82 1.54
N THR A 12 31.76 -16.55 2.60
CA THR A 12 30.74 -17.30 3.37
C THR A 12 29.75 -16.35 4.08
N THR A 13 30.21 -15.22 4.61
CA THR A 13 29.38 -14.17 5.21
C THR A 13 28.53 -13.49 4.14
N SER A 14 29.12 -13.20 2.98
CA SER A 14 28.41 -12.59 1.84
C SER A 14 27.34 -13.52 1.27
N ILE A 15 27.59 -14.83 1.17
CA ILE A 15 26.58 -15.82 0.72
C ILE A 15 25.44 -15.92 1.73
N ARG A 16 25.72 -15.89 3.02
CA ARG A 16 24.68 -15.89 4.06
C ARG A 16 23.82 -14.64 4.00
N GLU A 17 24.42 -13.47 3.84
CA GLU A 17 23.71 -12.21 3.68
C GLU A 17 22.89 -12.18 2.38
N LEU A 18 23.43 -12.69 1.27
CA LEU A 18 22.73 -12.84 0.01
C LEU A 18 21.47 -13.70 0.18
N ARG A 19 21.58 -14.86 0.83
CA ARG A 19 20.44 -15.75 1.09
C ARG A 19 19.39 -15.09 1.98
N LEU A 20 19.78 -14.34 3.00
CA LEU A 20 18.86 -13.59 3.85
C LEU A 20 18.14 -12.47 3.07
N ASN A 21 18.87 -11.73 2.23
CA ASN A 21 18.30 -10.67 1.42
C ASN A 21 17.35 -11.23 0.35
N ILE A 22 17.69 -12.34 -0.31
CA ILE A 22 16.80 -13.03 -1.25
C ILE A 22 15.54 -13.53 -0.54
N SER A 23 15.68 -14.19 0.62
CA SER A 23 14.53 -14.67 1.39
C SER A 23 13.59 -13.54 1.80
N SER A 24 14.14 -12.42 2.29
CA SER A 24 13.36 -11.22 2.62
C SER A 24 12.70 -10.61 1.39
N GLY A 25 13.41 -10.55 0.27
CA GLY A 25 12.90 -10.08 -1.02
C GLY A 25 11.73 -10.91 -1.53
N ILE A 26 11.83 -12.24 -1.48
CA ILE A 26 10.75 -13.15 -1.88
C ILE A 26 9.51 -12.96 -1.00
N LYS A 27 9.67 -12.83 0.32
CA LYS A 27 8.54 -12.57 1.23
C LYS A 27 7.86 -11.24 0.92
N LEU A 28 8.63 -10.22 0.60
CA LEU A 28 8.10 -8.90 0.23
C LEU A 28 7.37 -8.95 -1.11
N LEU A 29 7.91 -9.64 -2.10
CA LEU A 29 7.25 -9.87 -3.39
C LEU A 29 5.94 -10.63 -3.22
N ALA A 30 5.95 -11.73 -2.48
CA ALA A 30 4.75 -12.52 -2.22
C ALA A 30 3.68 -11.72 -1.45
N ALA A 31 4.08 -10.87 -0.49
CA ALA A 31 3.18 -9.96 0.21
C ALA A 31 2.53 -8.94 -0.75
N ASN A 32 3.31 -8.37 -1.68
CA ASN A 32 2.80 -7.44 -2.67
C ASN A 32 1.87 -8.14 -3.68
N TRP A 33 2.22 -9.34 -4.14
CA TRP A 33 1.35 -10.13 -5.01
C TRP A 33 0.02 -10.48 -4.36
N SER A 34 0.04 -10.87 -3.08
CA SER A 34 -1.20 -11.13 -2.32
C SER A 34 -2.12 -9.91 -2.31
N ALA A 35 -1.58 -8.72 -2.12
CA ALA A 35 -2.36 -7.48 -2.17
C ALA A 35 -2.91 -7.19 -3.58
N MET A 36 -2.13 -7.48 -4.64
CA MET A 36 -2.56 -7.35 -6.04
C MET A 36 -3.69 -8.33 -6.39
N PHE A 37 -3.57 -9.58 -5.98
CA PHE A 37 -4.61 -10.60 -6.19
C PHE A 37 -5.90 -10.27 -5.45
N LEU A 38 -5.83 -9.64 -4.29
CA LEU A 38 -7.01 -9.20 -3.55
C LEU A 38 -7.83 -8.19 -4.36
N VAL A 39 -7.19 -7.15 -4.88
CA VAL A 39 -7.86 -6.12 -5.70
C VAL A 39 -8.28 -6.69 -7.07
N GLY A 40 -7.44 -7.51 -7.70
CA GLY A 40 -7.73 -8.19 -8.95
C GLY A 40 -8.92 -9.15 -8.82
N GLY A 41 -8.94 -9.96 -7.77
CA GLY A 41 -10.04 -10.88 -7.47
C GLY A 41 -11.36 -10.17 -7.25
N ALA A 42 -11.36 -9.04 -6.51
CA ALA A 42 -12.55 -8.22 -6.35
C ALA A 42 -13.09 -7.71 -7.70
N LYS A 43 -12.21 -7.23 -8.58
CA LYS A 43 -12.62 -6.78 -9.92
C LYS A 43 -13.19 -7.92 -10.77
N THR A 44 -12.56 -9.09 -10.75
CA THR A 44 -13.03 -10.28 -11.48
C THR A 44 -14.39 -10.74 -10.98
N PHE A 45 -14.57 -10.76 -9.64
CA PHE A 45 -15.85 -11.11 -9.02
C PHE A 45 -16.96 -10.15 -9.44
N ILE A 46 -16.69 -8.84 -9.47
CA ILE A 46 -17.65 -7.83 -9.93
C ILE A 46 -17.97 -8.04 -11.43
N GLN A 47 -16.98 -8.35 -12.25
CA GLN A 47 -17.18 -8.60 -13.69
C GLN A 47 -18.07 -9.81 -13.97
N TRP A 48 -18.03 -10.84 -13.11
CA TRP A 48 -18.85 -12.04 -13.28
C TRP A 48 -20.28 -11.90 -12.81
N HIS A 49 -20.55 -11.03 -11.82
CA HIS A 49 -21.85 -10.92 -11.16
C HIS A 49 -22.66 -9.70 -11.59
N TRP A 50 -22.04 -8.71 -12.24
CA TRP A 50 -22.69 -7.48 -12.66
C TRP A 50 -22.48 -7.22 -14.17
N ASP A 51 -23.33 -6.33 -14.72
CA ASP A 51 -23.24 -5.91 -16.11
C ASP A 51 -21.96 -5.09 -16.39
N LEU A 52 -21.56 -5.06 -17.66
CA LEU A 52 -20.35 -4.36 -18.12
C LEU A 52 -20.36 -2.86 -17.77
N LYS A 53 -21.54 -2.25 -17.75
CA LYS A 53 -21.71 -0.82 -17.45
C LYS A 53 -21.37 -0.54 -15.97
N THR A 54 -21.91 -1.34 -15.06
CA THR A 54 -21.63 -1.27 -13.62
C THR A 54 -20.16 -1.57 -13.34
N PHE A 55 -19.59 -2.59 -13.98
CA PHE A 55 -18.17 -2.88 -13.91
C PHE A 55 -17.31 -1.68 -14.36
N GLY A 56 -17.71 -0.98 -15.43
CA GLY A 56 -17.04 0.23 -15.90
C GLY A 56 -17.04 1.35 -14.87
N TYR A 57 -18.17 1.61 -14.22
CA TYR A 57 -18.27 2.65 -13.18
C TYR A 57 -17.42 2.32 -11.94
N ILE A 58 -17.47 1.08 -11.49
CA ILE A 58 -16.69 0.62 -10.33
C ILE A 58 -15.19 0.65 -10.66
N SER A 59 -14.79 0.19 -11.85
CA SER A 59 -13.39 0.20 -12.30
C SER A 59 -12.83 1.62 -12.40
N PHE A 60 -13.64 2.58 -12.87
CA PHE A 60 -13.25 3.98 -12.89
C PHE A 60 -13.07 4.54 -11.46
N SER A 61 -13.95 4.15 -10.53
CA SER A 61 -13.83 4.53 -9.11
C SER A 61 -12.55 3.96 -8.48
N PHE A 62 -12.17 2.73 -8.81
CA PHE A 62 -10.88 2.16 -8.42
C PHE A 62 -9.70 2.92 -9.01
N SER A 63 -9.82 3.40 -10.25
CA SER A 63 -8.77 4.20 -10.89
C SER A 63 -8.58 5.55 -10.20
N LEU A 64 -9.67 6.23 -9.83
CA LEU A 64 -9.61 7.44 -9.01
C LEU A 64 -8.97 7.17 -7.64
N THR A 65 -9.36 6.07 -6.98
CA THR A 65 -8.77 5.63 -5.71
C THR A 65 -7.26 5.40 -5.86
N THR A 66 -6.83 4.73 -6.94
CA THR A 66 -5.42 4.48 -7.22
C THR A 66 -4.65 5.77 -7.45
N LEU A 67 -5.26 6.76 -8.10
CA LEU A 67 -4.67 8.09 -8.27
C LEU A 67 -4.40 8.73 -6.90
N PHE A 68 -5.35 8.70 -5.96
CA PHE A 68 -5.15 9.21 -4.61
C PHE A 68 -4.04 8.43 -3.87
N LEU A 69 -4.06 7.10 -3.96
CA LEU A 69 -3.05 6.26 -3.34
C LEU A 69 -1.65 6.49 -3.93
N SER A 70 -1.53 6.88 -5.19
CA SER A 70 -0.22 7.16 -5.81
C SER A 70 0.48 8.37 -5.18
N PHE A 71 -0.25 9.43 -4.84
CA PHE A 71 0.31 10.56 -4.08
C PHE A 71 0.83 10.12 -2.71
N ILE A 72 0.07 9.26 -2.03
CA ILE A 72 0.44 8.74 -0.71
C ILE A 72 1.66 7.81 -0.81
N THR A 73 1.71 6.99 -1.85
CA THR A 73 2.87 6.12 -2.11
C THR A 73 4.12 6.94 -2.41
N ALA A 74 4.01 8.03 -3.18
CA ALA A 74 5.11 8.94 -3.43
C ALA A 74 5.63 9.57 -2.12
N ALA A 75 4.73 10.02 -1.23
CA ALA A 75 5.11 10.50 0.09
C ALA A 75 5.79 9.40 0.93
N SER A 76 5.32 8.15 0.86
CA SER A 76 5.90 7.00 1.57
C SER A 76 7.36 6.72 1.16
N VAL A 77 7.70 6.90 -0.12
CA VAL A 77 9.07 6.70 -0.62
C VAL A 77 10.05 7.69 0.03
N VAL A 78 9.63 8.93 0.29
CA VAL A 78 10.45 9.92 0.99
C VAL A 78 10.48 9.66 2.50
N PHE A 79 9.38 9.18 3.06
CA PHE A 79 9.23 8.97 4.49
C PHE A 79 10.09 7.80 5.03
N PHE A 80 10.22 6.74 4.26
CA PHE A 80 11.00 5.56 4.66
C PHE A 80 12.47 5.85 4.96
N PRO A 81 13.26 6.53 4.10
CA PRO A 81 14.64 6.87 4.42
C PRO A 81 14.76 7.83 5.61
N ALA A 82 13.80 8.74 5.80
CA ALA A 82 13.77 9.63 6.95
C ALA A 82 13.62 8.86 8.26
N LEU A 83 12.69 7.89 8.31
CA LEU A 83 12.52 7.02 9.48
C LEU A 83 13.75 6.14 9.76
N LYS A 84 14.41 5.65 8.72
CA LYS A 84 15.60 4.79 8.86
C LYS A 84 16.81 5.51 9.49
N ARG A 85 16.85 6.84 9.42
CA ARG A 85 17.92 7.66 10.04
C ARG A 85 17.72 7.90 11.54
N ILE A 86 16.55 7.57 12.09
CA ILE A 86 16.20 7.79 13.49
C ILE A 86 16.55 6.52 14.26
N SER A 87 17.16 6.67 15.46
CA SER A 87 17.44 5.53 16.35
C SER A 87 16.14 4.83 16.78
N SER A 88 16.19 3.51 16.95
CA SER A 88 15.02 2.68 17.29
C SER A 88 14.28 3.18 18.54
N ASP A 89 15.02 3.60 19.58
CA ASP A 89 14.42 4.10 20.82
C ASP A 89 13.66 5.41 20.63
N ARG A 90 14.23 6.31 19.83
CA ARG A 90 13.58 7.57 19.47
C ARG A 90 12.39 7.34 18.56
N LEU A 91 12.51 6.38 17.64
CA LEU A 91 11.44 5.99 16.72
C LEU A 91 10.19 5.51 17.48
N ASN A 92 10.36 4.63 18.46
CA ASN A 92 9.27 4.15 19.31
C ASN A 92 8.59 5.28 20.10
N ARG A 93 9.36 6.28 20.54
CA ARG A 93 8.85 7.41 21.30
C ARG A 93 8.03 8.39 20.45
N ILE A 94 8.41 8.60 19.19
CA ILE A 94 7.70 9.52 18.28
C ILE A 94 6.55 8.87 17.54
N TYR A 95 6.46 7.53 17.52
CA TYR A 95 5.44 6.78 16.79
C TYR A 95 3.98 7.23 17.06
N PRO A 96 3.55 7.46 18.33
CA PRO A 96 2.18 7.90 18.61
C PRO A 96 1.86 9.25 17.96
N ASN A 97 2.79 10.20 18.02
CA ASN A 97 2.61 11.52 17.43
C ASN A 97 2.57 11.46 15.90
N LEU A 98 3.46 10.68 15.29
CA LEU A 98 3.43 10.44 13.84
C LEU A 98 2.11 9.82 13.39
N ARG A 99 1.59 8.86 14.17
CA ARG A 99 0.29 8.24 13.90
C ARG A 99 -0.85 9.25 13.86
N ILE A 100 -0.89 10.16 14.82
CA ILE A 100 -1.92 11.21 14.91
C ILE A 100 -1.77 12.17 13.74
N GLN A 101 -0.57 12.69 13.49
CA GLN A 101 -0.31 13.63 12.39
C GLN A 101 -0.68 13.04 11.03
N MET A 102 -0.31 11.78 10.76
CA MET A 102 -0.68 11.09 9.52
C MET A 102 -2.19 10.88 9.40
N THR A 103 -2.86 10.56 10.50
CA THR A 103 -4.32 10.41 10.48
C THR A 103 -5.01 11.75 10.14
N VAL A 104 -4.57 12.85 10.75
CA VAL A 104 -5.09 14.20 10.46
C VAL A 104 -4.83 14.57 8.99
N LEU A 105 -3.62 14.34 8.49
CA LEU A 105 -3.28 14.60 7.09
C LEU A 105 -4.18 13.83 6.13
N LEU A 106 -4.44 12.55 6.41
CA LEU A 106 -5.33 11.72 5.60
C LEU A 106 -6.78 12.19 5.66
N LEU A 107 -7.25 12.65 6.81
CA LEU A 107 -8.60 13.23 6.94
C LEU A 107 -8.73 14.53 6.15
N ILE A 108 -7.69 15.37 6.13
CA ILE A 108 -7.66 16.57 5.28
C ILE A 108 -7.71 16.16 3.79
N MET A 109 -7.01 15.12 3.39
CA MET A 109 -7.08 14.60 2.01
C MET A 109 -8.49 14.11 1.63
N LEU A 110 -9.29 13.63 2.59
CA LEU A 110 -10.70 13.27 2.32
C LEU A 110 -11.54 14.48 1.88
N VAL A 111 -11.18 15.68 2.30
CA VAL A 111 -11.88 16.91 1.86
C VAL A 111 -11.75 17.09 0.34
N MET A 112 -10.66 16.61 -0.26
CA MET A 112 -10.48 16.64 -1.73
C MET A 112 -11.54 15.81 -2.48
N TYR A 113 -12.21 14.88 -1.81
CA TYR A 113 -13.34 14.17 -2.40
C TYR A 113 -14.44 15.13 -2.90
N TYR A 114 -14.79 16.13 -2.11
CA TYR A 114 -15.83 17.09 -2.50
C TYR A 114 -15.46 17.88 -3.74
N GLN A 115 -14.18 18.21 -3.91
CA GLN A 115 -13.66 18.87 -5.10
C GLN A 115 -13.78 17.97 -6.33
N VAL A 116 -13.45 16.69 -6.19
CA VAL A 116 -13.61 15.70 -7.26
C VAL A 116 -15.08 15.51 -7.64
N VAL A 117 -15.98 15.45 -6.65
CA VAL A 117 -17.44 15.34 -6.86
C VAL A 117 -17.99 16.55 -7.63
N TYR A 118 -17.41 17.72 -7.42
CA TYR A 118 -17.83 18.94 -8.11
C TYR A 118 -17.25 19.05 -9.52
N ILE A 119 -15.97 18.77 -9.70
CA ILE A 119 -15.23 18.95 -10.95
C ILE A 119 -15.51 17.83 -11.96
N LEU A 120 -15.58 16.58 -11.50
CA LEU A 120 -15.69 15.41 -12.39
C LEU A 120 -16.95 15.42 -13.28
N PRO A 121 -18.15 15.79 -12.80
CA PRO A 121 -19.34 15.87 -13.64
C PRO A 121 -19.24 16.93 -14.74
N LEU A 122 -18.49 18.02 -14.50
CA LEU A 122 -18.26 19.07 -15.48
C LEU A 122 -17.33 18.62 -16.61
N TRP A 123 -16.34 17.78 -16.27
CA TRP A 123 -15.33 17.32 -17.22
C TRP A 123 -15.69 15.98 -17.87
N LEU A 124 -16.25 15.07 -17.09
CA LEU A 124 -16.61 13.70 -17.51
C LEU A 124 -18.05 13.32 -17.07
N PRO A 125 -19.09 13.93 -17.64
CA PRO A 125 -20.47 13.73 -17.21
C PRO A 125 -20.92 12.27 -17.31
N LYS A 126 -20.37 11.50 -18.25
CA LYS A 126 -20.64 10.06 -18.45
C LYS A 126 -20.27 9.21 -17.22
N TYR A 127 -19.29 9.65 -16.41
CA TYR A 127 -18.77 8.92 -15.27
C TYR A 127 -19.28 9.46 -13.91
N THR A 128 -20.31 10.31 -13.92
CA THR A 128 -20.90 10.86 -12.69
C THR A 128 -21.40 9.76 -11.74
N TYR A 129 -21.94 8.67 -12.28
CA TYR A 129 -22.36 7.51 -11.47
C TYR A 129 -21.21 6.84 -10.73
N SER A 130 -19.98 6.92 -11.23
CA SER A 130 -18.79 6.37 -10.58
C SER A 130 -18.47 7.07 -9.24
N LEU A 131 -18.91 8.32 -9.06
CA LEU A 131 -18.72 9.07 -7.82
C LEU A 131 -19.40 8.42 -6.62
N LYS A 132 -20.56 7.78 -6.83
CA LYS A 132 -21.23 7.01 -5.78
C LYS A 132 -20.36 5.87 -5.26
N TYR A 133 -19.79 5.08 -6.18
CA TYR A 133 -18.87 3.98 -5.82
C TYR A 133 -17.56 4.48 -5.26
N PHE A 134 -17.04 5.59 -5.80
CA PHE A 134 -15.83 6.23 -5.28
C PHE A 134 -16.01 6.66 -3.82
N GLY A 135 -17.15 7.28 -3.45
CA GLY A 135 -17.46 7.64 -2.07
C GLY A 135 -17.51 6.44 -1.12
N MET A 136 -17.99 5.27 -1.61
CA MET A 136 -18.01 4.03 -0.82
C MET A 136 -16.60 3.41 -0.63
N ILE A 137 -15.73 3.57 -1.63
CA ILE A 137 -14.37 3.03 -1.58
C ILE A 137 -13.42 3.95 -0.79
N LEU A 138 -13.75 5.23 -0.66
CA LEU A 138 -12.89 6.25 -0.10
C LEU A 138 -12.41 5.96 1.35
N PRO A 139 -13.19 5.39 2.27
CA PRO A 139 -12.68 4.96 3.57
C PRO A 139 -11.50 3.98 3.48
N ILE A 140 -11.51 3.11 2.45
CA ILE A 140 -10.41 2.16 2.19
C ILE A 140 -9.10 2.92 1.92
N VAL A 141 -9.16 4.08 1.25
CA VAL A 141 -7.99 4.92 1.00
C VAL A 141 -7.32 5.33 2.30
N VAL A 142 -8.10 5.75 3.31
CA VAL A 142 -7.56 6.17 4.62
C VAL A 142 -6.86 5.01 5.31
N PHE A 143 -7.50 3.84 5.37
CA PHE A 143 -6.91 2.65 6.01
C PHE A 143 -5.67 2.16 5.26
N THR A 144 -5.73 2.06 3.94
CA THR A 144 -4.61 1.61 3.10
C THR A 144 -3.43 2.59 3.19
N SER A 145 -3.71 3.88 3.20
CA SER A 145 -2.70 4.91 3.34
C SER A 145 -1.98 4.86 4.68
N ARG A 146 -2.74 4.65 5.75
CA ARG A 146 -2.19 4.49 7.10
C ARG A 146 -1.33 3.23 7.21
N LEU A 147 -1.76 2.12 6.60
CA LEU A 147 -0.96 0.90 6.50
C LEU A 147 0.34 1.16 5.72
N SER A 148 0.24 1.82 4.56
CA SER A 148 1.38 2.05 3.68
C SER A 148 2.40 3.03 4.27
N LEU A 149 1.93 4.21 4.73
CA LEU A 149 2.80 5.27 5.24
C LEU A 149 3.44 4.94 6.58
N LEU A 150 2.70 4.30 7.48
CA LEU A 150 3.15 4.09 8.83
C LEU A 150 3.58 2.64 9.06
N ILE A 151 2.63 1.72 9.03
CA ILE A 151 2.86 0.34 9.45
C ILE A 151 3.88 -0.36 8.55
N ASN A 152 3.71 -0.31 7.23
CA ASN A 152 4.64 -0.96 6.30
C ASN A 152 6.04 -0.36 6.36
N ASN A 153 6.16 0.96 6.52
CA ASN A 153 7.46 1.61 6.64
C ASN A 153 8.15 1.24 7.97
N TYR A 154 7.40 1.16 9.07
CA TYR A 154 7.93 0.68 10.35
C TYR A 154 8.38 -0.78 10.28
N LEU A 155 7.55 -1.67 9.74
CA LEU A 155 7.92 -3.08 9.57
C LEU A 155 9.17 -3.27 8.70
N LYS A 156 9.32 -2.45 7.65
CA LYS A 156 10.53 -2.44 6.80
C LYS A 156 11.76 -1.93 7.54
N VAL A 157 11.64 -0.88 8.36
CA VAL A 157 12.75 -0.35 9.17
C VAL A 157 13.24 -1.40 10.16
N PHE A 158 12.33 -2.13 10.79
CA PHE A 158 12.64 -3.20 11.75
C PHE A 158 12.92 -4.57 11.09
N ARG A 159 12.96 -4.66 9.75
CA ARG A 159 13.18 -5.90 9.00
C ARG A 159 12.19 -7.03 9.35
N GLN A 160 10.92 -6.66 9.58
CA GLN A 160 9.84 -7.60 9.90
C GLN A 160 9.01 -7.98 8.67
N GLU A 161 9.67 -8.28 7.55
CA GLU A 161 9.01 -8.66 6.29
C GLU A 161 8.14 -9.93 6.45
N GLY A 162 8.51 -10.82 7.37
CA GLY A 162 7.73 -12.01 7.70
C GLY A 162 6.35 -11.67 8.31
N ALA A 163 6.26 -10.60 9.10
CA ALA A 163 4.98 -10.13 9.64
C ALA A 163 4.10 -9.55 8.52
N MET A 164 4.68 -8.75 7.62
CA MET A 164 3.97 -8.24 6.44
C MET A 164 3.40 -9.36 5.57
N PHE A 165 4.20 -10.38 5.29
CA PHE A 165 3.77 -11.54 4.51
C PHE A 165 2.58 -12.25 5.17
N LYS A 166 2.67 -12.57 6.46
CA LYS A 166 1.59 -13.23 7.21
C LYS A 166 0.29 -12.42 7.18
N ILE A 167 0.36 -11.11 7.42
CA ILE A 167 -0.81 -10.22 7.40
C ILE A 167 -1.46 -10.22 6.01
N ASN A 168 -0.69 -10.02 4.95
CA ASN A 168 -1.24 -9.92 3.59
C ASN A 168 -1.81 -11.26 3.11
N VAL A 169 -1.16 -12.38 3.40
CA VAL A 169 -1.65 -13.71 3.03
C VAL A 169 -2.92 -14.07 3.82
N SER A 170 -2.97 -13.80 5.13
CA SER A 170 -4.17 -14.06 5.91
C SER A 170 -5.36 -13.22 5.43
N THR A 171 -5.12 -11.97 5.09
CA THR A 171 -6.15 -11.08 4.51
C THR A 171 -6.64 -11.61 3.16
N LEU A 172 -5.74 -12.10 2.30
CA LEU A 172 -6.10 -12.70 1.02
C LEU A 172 -6.98 -13.95 1.21
N ILE A 173 -6.62 -14.83 2.14
CA ILE A 173 -7.39 -16.05 2.42
C ILE A 173 -8.80 -15.69 2.90
N VAL A 174 -8.93 -14.74 3.84
CA VAL A 174 -10.23 -14.26 4.33
C VAL A 174 -11.06 -13.64 3.22
N ALA A 175 -10.45 -12.85 2.35
CA ALA A 175 -11.14 -12.22 1.22
C ALA A 175 -11.62 -13.27 0.20
N LEU A 176 -10.79 -14.25 -0.14
CA LEU A 176 -11.19 -15.34 -1.04
C LEU A 176 -12.36 -16.16 -0.46
N ALA A 177 -12.35 -16.43 0.85
CA ALA A 177 -13.48 -17.09 1.52
C ALA A 177 -14.76 -16.23 1.48
N GLY A 178 -14.64 -14.90 1.46
CA GLY A 178 -15.78 -13.98 1.34
C GLY A 178 -16.31 -13.80 -0.08
N TYR A 179 -15.58 -14.22 -1.12
CA TYR A 179 -16.03 -14.19 -2.52
C TYR A 179 -16.85 -15.45 -2.92
N ILE A 180 -16.79 -16.52 -2.13
CA ILE A 180 -17.56 -17.76 -2.29
C ILE A 180 -18.90 -17.63 -1.59
#